data_df15d2a2be9df248631b015cd8e3a536
#
_entry.id   df15d2a2be9df248631b015cd8e3a536
#
_cell.length_a   1.000
_cell.length_b   1.000
_cell.length_c   1.000
_cell.angle_alpha   90.00
_cell.angle_beta   90.00
_cell.angle_gamma   90.00
#
_symmetry.space_group_name_H-M   'P 1'
#
loop_
_entity.id
_entity.type
_entity.pdbx_description
1 polymer ?
#
loop_
_entity_poly.entity_id
_entity_poly.type
_entity_poly.pdbx_seq_one_letter_code
_entity_poly.pdbx_strand_id
1 'polypeptide(L)'
;MLYVIDPSVALAWLLPDETNALAETIREAVENGAEAWIPAHWWLEIGNGLLMAERRGRIAPEQVAQALSLVDSLPLEKDEDTAGQIPMRTMALARKHCLTLYDAAYLELAQRRGAILATFDAQLMKAAAKERVPIQQEI
;
A
#
# COMPACT_ATOMS: atom_id res chain seq x y z
N MET A 1 0.05 15.54 5.86
CA MET A 1 0.87 14.58 5.12
C MET A 1 0.03 13.83 4.10
N LEU A 2 0.64 13.38 3.04
CA LEU A 2 -0.02 12.67 1.95
C LEU A 2 0.71 11.34 1.72
N TYR A 3 0.00 10.23 1.82
CA TYR A 3 0.54 8.88 1.68
C TYR A 3 -0.09 8.15 0.51
N VAL A 4 0.69 7.23 -0.07
CA VAL A 4 0.19 6.09 -0.84
C VAL A 4 0.51 4.85 -0.02
N ILE A 5 -0.47 4.03 0.27
CA ILE A 5 -0.34 2.88 1.18
C ILE A 5 -0.20 1.58 0.40
N ASP A 6 0.99 1.00 0.41
CA ASP A 6 1.23 -0.34 -0.14
C ASP A 6 0.61 -1.41 0.80
N PRO A 7 0.13 -2.54 0.25
CA PRO A 7 -0.44 -3.60 1.07
C PRO A 7 0.44 -4.10 2.19
N SER A 8 1.77 -4.07 2.04
CA SER A 8 2.69 -4.52 3.09
C SER A 8 2.51 -3.75 4.40
N VAL A 9 2.23 -2.45 4.32
CA VAL A 9 1.97 -1.62 5.49
C VAL A 9 0.59 -1.91 6.07
N ALA A 10 -0.43 -1.97 5.23
CA ALA A 10 -1.79 -2.22 5.68
C ALA A 10 -1.97 -3.63 6.27
N LEU A 11 -1.30 -4.64 5.70
CA LEU A 11 -1.32 -5.99 6.26
C LEU A 11 -0.69 -6.04 7.66
N ALA A 12 0.31 -5.20 7.93
CA ALA A 12 0.86 -5.07 9.27
C ALA A 12 -0.16 -4.50 10.28
N TRP A 13 -1.14 -3.73 9.82
CA TRP A 13 -2.25 -3.29 10.68
C TRP A 13 -3.24 -4.41 10.98
N LEU A 14 -3.40 -5.34 10.05
CA LEU A 14 -4.50 -6.31 10.03
C LEU A 14 -4.12 -7.67 10.56
N LEU A 15 -2.86 -8.08 10.41
CA LEU A 15 -2.40 -9.40 10.84
C LEU A 15 -1.94 -9.35 12.30
N PRO A 16 -2.52 -10.18 13.17
CA PRO A 16 -2.22 -10.13 14.62
C PRO A 16 -0.80 -10.53 14.96
N ASP A 17 -0.11 -11.28 14.09
CA ASP A 17 1.28 -11.69 14.29
C ASP A 17 2.30 -10.71 13.67
N GLU A 18 1.85 -9.62 13.07
CA GLU A 18 2.71 -8.56 12.53
C GLU A 18 2.57 -7.29 13.36
N THR A 19 3.45 -7.11 14.34
CA THR A 19 3.51 -5.88 15.13
C THR A 19 4.60 -4.99 14.57
N ASN A 20 4.25 -3.79 14.13
CA ASN A 20 5.18 -2.84 13.56
C ASN A 20 4.83 -1.41 14.00
N ALA A 21 5.74 -0.81 14.77
CA ALA A 21 5.52 0.53 15.32
C ALA A 21 5.38 1.59 14.24
N LEU A 22 6.13 1.48 13.14
CA LEU A 22 6.06 2.43 12.04
C LEU A 22 4.72 2.32 11.29
N ALA A 23 4.25 1.09 11.06
CA ALA A 23 2.92 0.87 10.46
C ALA A 23 1.83 1.49 11.33
N GLU A 24 1.89 1.32 12.64
CA GLU A 24 0.94 1.91 13.57
C GLU A 24 0.98 3.44 13.55
N THR A 25 2.17 4.03 13.49
CA THR A 25 2.32 5.48 13.37
C THR A 25 1.63 6.00 12.11
N ILE A 26 1.79 5.31 10.99
CA ILE A 26 1.13 5.67 9.73
C ILE A 26 -0.39 5.55 9.86
N ARG A 27 -0.87 4.45 10.46
CA ARG A 27 -2.32 4.25 10.67
C ARG A 27 -2.91 5.36 11.51
N GLU A 28 -2.26 5.72 12.61
CA GLU A 28 -2.68 6.83 13.48
C GLU A 28 -2.72 8.15 12.73
N ALA A 29 -1.71 8.42 11.90
CA ALA A 29 -1.66 9.64 11.09
C ALA A 29 -2.88 9.70 10.14
N VAL A 30 -3.21 8.60 9.48
CA VAL A 30 -4.36 8.52 8.57
C VAL A 30 -5.68 8.71 9.34
N GLU A 31 -5.83 8.07 10.48
CA GLU A 31 -7.02 8.22 11.33
C GLU A 31 -7.17 9.66 11.85
N ASN A 32 -6.08 10.37 12.00
CA ASN A 32 -6.05 11.77 12.49
C ASN A 32 -6.05 12.79 11.35
N GLY A 33 -6.36 12.38 10.12
CA GLY A 33 -6.61 13.30 9.03
C GLY A 33 -5.53 13.40 7.96
N ALA A 34 -4.43 12.64 8.04
CA ALA A 34 -3.47 12.57 6.95
C ALA A 34 -4.17 11.96 5.73
N GLU A 35 -3.92 12.55 4.56
CA GLU A 35 -4.50 12.08 3.31
C GLU A 35 -3.79 10.80 2.87
N ALA A 36 -4.54 9.78 2.49
CA ALA A 36 -4.00 8.49 2.07
C ALA A 36 -4.72 7.99 0.83
N TRP A 37 -3.95 7.63 -0.18
CA TRP A 37 -4.44 7.16 -1.46
C TRP A 37 -4.04 5.72 -1.70
N ILE A 38 -4.91 4.98 -2.38
CA ILE A 38 -4.68 3.59 -2.79
C ILE A 38 -5.11 3.42 -4.25
N PRO A 39 -4.40 2.59 -5.03
CA PRO A 39 -4.82 2.26 -6.39
C PRO A 39 -6.05 1.34 -6.39
N ALA A 40 -6.74 1.28 -7.53
CA ALA A 40 -7.99 0.54 -7.66
C ALA A 40 -7.88 -0.96 -7.32
N HIS A 41 -6.71 -1.57 -7.54
CA HIS A 41 -6.49 -3.00 -7.28
C HIS A 41 -6.07 -3.32 -5.82
N TRP A 42 -5.95 -2.32 -4.97
CA TRP A 42 -5.43 -2.46 -3.61
C TRP A 42 -6.21 -3.47 -2.77
N TRP A 43 -7.53 -3.41 -2.83
CA TRP A 43 -8.38 -4.30 -2.02
C TRP A 43 -8.21 -5.78 -2.40
N LEU A 44 -7.93 -6.07 -3.68
CA LEU A 44 -7.63 -7.45 -4.13
C LEU A 44 -6.33 -7.94 -3.54
N GLU A 45 -5.31 -7.10 -3.48
CA GLU A 45 -4.03 -7.46 -2.86
C GLU A 45 -4.18 -7.66 -1.34
N ILE A 46 -4.91 -6.79 -0.67
CA ILE A 46 -5.22 -6.93 0.76
C ILE A 46 -6.00 -8.24 0.99
N GLY A 47 -7.05 -8.46 0.23
CA GLY A 47 -7.85 -9.68 0.33
C GLY A 47 -7.02 -10.93 0.11
N ASN A 48 -6.15 -10.92 -0.90
CA ASN A 48 -5.26 -12.05 -1.18
C ASN A 48 -4.26 -12.28 -0.04
N GLY A 49 -3.68 -11.22 0.50
CA GLY A 49 -2.79 -11.32 1.67
C GLY A 49 -3.46 -11.95 2.87
N LEU A 50 -4.68 -11.56 3.15
CA LEU A 50 -5.47 -12.14 4.25
C LEU A 50 -5.85 -13.60 3.95
N LEU A 51 -6.25 -13.90 2.72
CA LEU A 51 -6.58 -15.26 2.31
C LEU A 51 -5.38 -16.21 2.44
N MET A 52 -4.20 -15.75 2.01
CA MET A 52 -2.98 -16.55 2.16
C MET A 52 -2.62 -16.77 3.63
N ALA A 53 -2.79 -15.76 4.47
CA ALA A 53 -2.57 -15.89 5.92
C ALA A 53 -3.54 -16.91 6.55
N GLU A 54 -4.80 -16.88 6.12
CA GLU A 54 -5.81 -17.86 6.55
C GLU A 54 -5.40 -19.29 6.16
N ARG A 55 -4.99 -19.48 4.90
CA ARG A 55 -4.56 -20.80 4.40
C ARG A 55 -3.34 -21.35 5.14
N ARG A 56 -2.49 -20.46 5.64
CA ARG A 56 -1.31 -20.82 6.45
C ARG A 56 -1.61 -20.97 7.93
N GLY A 57 -2.85 -20.80 8.34
CA GLY A 57 -3.26 -20.90 9.74
C GLY A 57 -2.84 -19.74 10.62
N ARG A 58 -2.45 -18.60 10.02
CA ARG A 58 -2.05 -17.41 10.79
C ARG A 58 -3.23 -16.63 11.34
N ILE A 59 -4.37 -16.68 10.66
CA ILE A 59 -5.62 -16.04 11.10
C ILE A 59 -6.82 -16.94 10.79
N ALA A 60 -7.89 -16.75 11.54
CA ALA A 60 -9.17 -17.44 11.33
C ALA A 60 -10.04 -16.71 10.31
N PRO A 61 -11.01 -17.40 9.65
CA PRO A 61 -11.93 -16.75 8.72
C PRO A 61 -12.69 -15.56 9.31
N GLU A 62 -13.06 -15.64 10.60
CA GLU A 62 -13.75 -14.55 11.30
C GLU A 62 -12.88 -13.31 11.42
N GLN A 63 -11.57 -13.51 11.60
CA GLN A 63 -10.60 -12.42 11.67
C GLN A 63 -10.41 -11.77 10.30
N VAL A 64 -10.50 -12.55 9.21
CA VAL A 64 -10.47 -11.99 7.84
C VAL A 64 -11.65 -11.05 7.63
N ALA A 65 -12.85 -11.47 8.03
CA ALA A 65 -14.05 -10.63 7.91
C ALA A 65 -13.91 -9.33 8.73
N GLN A 66 -13.39 -9.43 9.95
CA GLN A 66 -13.13 -8.26 10.80
C GLN A 66 -12.10 -7.32 10.19
N ALA A 67 -11.02 -7.88 9.62
CA ALA A 67 -9.98 -7.09 8.96
C ALA A 67 -10.51 -6.32 7.75
N LEU A 68 -11.31 -6.96 6.92
CA LEU A 68 -11.94 -6.31 5.76
C LEU A 68 -12.89 -5.19 6.18
N SER A 69 -13.66 -5.40 7.26
CA SER A 69 -14.52 -4.35 7.81
C SER A 69 -13.71 -3.16 8.34
N LEU A 70 -12.59 -3.43 9.01
CA LEU A 70 -11.73 -2.38 9.52
C LEU A 70 -11.17 -1.53 8.37
N VAL A 71 -10.65 -2.17 7.35
CA VAL A 71 -10.09 -1.49 6.17
C VAL A 71 -11.16 -0.63 5.49
N ASP A 72 -12.37 -1.16 5.36
CA ASP A 72 -13.47 -0.44 4.74
C ASP A 72 -13.87 0.83 5.52
N SER A 73 -13.60 0.84 6.82
CA SER A 73 -13.87 1.99 7.69
C SER A 73 -12.79 3.07 7.66
N LEU A 74 -11.61 2.77 7.13
CA LEU A 74 -10.52 3.75 7.09
C LEU A 74 -10.75 4.80 6.00
N PRO A 75 -10.35 6.05 6.24
CA PRO A 75 -10.54 7.14 5.28
C PRO A 75 -9.49 7.10 4.17
N LEU A 76 -9.53 6.06 3.34
CA LEU A 76 -8.62 5.89 2.21
C LEU A 76 -9.28 6.36 0.92
N GLU A 77 -8.56 7.16 0.14
CA GLU A 77 -9.02 7.65 -1.14
C GLU A 77 -8.59 6.70 -2.25
N LYS A 78 -9.53 6.30 -3.11
CA LYS A 78 -9.23 5.41 -4.23
C LYS A 78 -8.86 6.21 -5.46
N ASP A 79 -7.71 5.90 -6.04
CA ASP A 79 -7.33 6.44 -7.33
C ASP A 79 -7.90 5.54 -8.43
N GLU A 80 -8.89 6.05 -9.14
CA GLU A 80 -9.53 5.32 -10.23
C GLU A 80 -9.07 5.83 -11.60
N ASP A 81 -8.15 6.78 -11.62
CA ASP A 81 -7.66 7.37 -12.85
C ASP A 81 -6.67 6.43 -13.54
N THR A 82 -7.03 5.99 -14.73
CA THR A 82 -6.20 5.14 -15.59
C THR A 82 -6.04 5.73 -16.98
N ALA A 83 -6.40 7.01 -17.14
CA ALA A 83 -6.42 7.69 -18.41
C ALA A 83 -5.08 8.33 -18.79
N GLY A 84 -4.98 8.76 -20.04
CA GLY A 84 -3.85 9.55 -20.53
C GLY A 84 -2.54 8.78 -20.51
N GLN A 85 -1.50 9.39 -19.96
CA GLN A 85 -0.16 8.83 -19.91
C GLN A 85 0.08 7.88 -18.71
N ILE A 86 -0.91 7.72 -17.81
CA ILE A 86 -0.73 6.93 -16.59
C ILE A 86 -0.34 5.47 -16.88
N PRO A 87 -1.06 4.73 -17.77
CA PRO A 87 -0.66 3.35 -18.08
C PRO A 87 0.73 3.27 -18.69
N MET A 88 1.10 4.19 -19.53
CA MET A 88 2.44 4.22 -20.17
C MET A 88 3.54 4.47 -19.14
N ARG A 89 3.33 5.41 -18.22
CA ARG A 89 4.30 5.69 -17.14
C ARG A 89 4.44 4.50 -16.20
N THR A 90 3.33 3.86 -15.85
CA THR A 90 3.34 2.67 -14.99
C THR A 90 4.14 1.54 -15.63
N MET A 91 3.90 1.29 -16.92
CA MET A 91 4.63 0.28 -17.67
C MET A 91 6.14 0.60 -17.73
N ALA A 92 6.49 1.86 -17.97
CA ALA A 92 7.88 2.29 -18.02
C ALA A 92 8.60 2.08 -16.67
N LEU A 93 7.94 2.40 -15.57
CA LEU A 93 8.49 2.17 -14.23
C LEU A 93 8.66 0.67 -13.94
N ALA A 94 7.69 -0.14 -14.34
CA ALA A 94 7.76 -1.59 -14.17
C ALA A 94 8.97 -2.17 -14.90
N ARG A 95 9.20 -1.76 -16.15
CA ARG A 95 10.37 -2.21 -16.94
C ARG A 95 11.68 -1.74 -16.35
N LYS A 96 11.76 -0.47 -15.98
CA LYS A 96 12.98 0.15 -15.46
C LYS A 96 13.45 -0.50 -14.16
N HIS A 97 12.52 -0.84 -13.28
CA HIS A 97 12.84 -1.34 -11.93
C HIS A 97 12.55 -2.83 -11.76
N CYS A 98 12.21 -3.54 -12.82
CA CYS A 98 11.86 -4.98 -12.77
C CYS A 98 10.75 -5.27 -11.74
N LEU A 99 9.75 -4.39 -11.70
CA LEU A 99 8.59 -4.54 -10.85
C LEU A 99 7.44 -5.20 -11.61
N THR A 100 6.52 -5.82 -10.89
CA THR A 100 5.22 -6.14 -11.46
C THR A 100 4.49 -4.84 -11.80
N LEU A 101 3.53 -4.90 -12.70
CA LEU A 101 2.72 -3.76 -13.02
C LEU A 101 1.94 -3.26 -11.78
N TYR A 102 1.50 -4.20 -10.93
CA TYR A 102 0.80 -3.90 -9.69
C TYR A 102 1.65 -3.07 -8.74
N ASP A 103 2.90 -3.47 -8.52
CA ASP A 103 3.84 -2.73 -7.65
C ASP A 103 4.21 -1.38 -8.26
N ALA A 104 4.44 -1.34 -9.57
CA ALA A 104 4.75 -0.10 -10.27
C ALA A 104 3.60 0.92 -10.16
N ALA A 105 2.36 0.47 -10.05
CA ALA A 105 1.21 1.36 -9.90
C ALA A 105 1.28 2.17 -8.59
N TYR A 106 1.81 1.60 -7.52
CA TYR A 106 2.02 2.33 -6.26
C TYR A 106 3.06 3.44 -6.43
N LEU A 107 4.14 3.12 -7.11
CA LEU A 107 5.21 4.08 -7.38
C LEU A 107 4.71 5.22 -8.28
N GLU A 108 3.99 4.88 -9.34
CA GLU A 108 3.40 5.88 -10.25
C GLU A 108 2.43 6.80 -9.51
N LEU A 109 1.55 6.23 -8.69
CA LEU A 109 0.57 7.00 -7.93
C LEU A 109 1.25 7.96 -6.96
N ALA A 110 2.25 7.49 -6.23
CA ALA A 110 3.02 8.32 -5.30
C ALA A 110 3.75 9.46 -6.03
N GLN A 111 4.36 9.15 -7.16
CA GLN A 111 5.06 10.13 -7.97
C GLN A 111 4.11 11.20 -8.52
N ARG A 112 2.98 10.79 -9.05
CA ARG A 112 1.98 11.67 -9.65
C ARG A 112 1.33 12.60 -8.62
N ARG A 113 1.12 12.12 -7.40
CA ARG A 113 0.49 12.91 -6.33
C ARG A 113 1.47 13.61 -5.40
N GLY A 114 2.77 13.42 -5.61
CA GLY A 114 3.77 13.98 -4.70
C GLY A 114 3.66 13.43 -3.29
N ALA A 115 3.35 12.15 -3.16
CA ALA A 115 3.07 11.49 -1.89
C ALA A 115 4.28 10.73 -1.34
N ILE A 116 4.22 10.43 -0.05
CA ILE A 116 5.11 9.48 0.61
C ILE A 116 4.61 8.08 0.29
N LEU A 117 5.45 7.24 -0.29
CA LEU A 117 5.12 5.84 -0.51
C LEU A 117 5.38 5.04 0.77
N ALA A 118 4.33 4.59 1.41
CA ALA A 118 4.41 3.77 2.62
C ALA A 118 4.47 2.31 2.21
N THR A 119 5.64 1.69 2.32
CA THR A 119 5.87 0.30 1.93
C THR A 119 6.98 -0.33 2.76
N PHE A 120 6.89 -1.64 2.99
CA PHE A 120 7.96 -2.44 3.56
C PHE A 120 8.60 -3.38 2.53
N ASP A 121 8.16 -3.32 1.28
CA ASP A 121 8.74 -4.11 0.20
C ASP A 121 10.10 -3.54 -0.22
N ALA A 122 11.15 -4.34 -0.11
CA ALA A 122 12.51 -3.89 -0.37
C ALA A 122 12.74 -3.43 -1.82
N GLN A 123 12.14 -4.13 -2.79
CA GLN A 123 12.27 -3.76 -4.20
C GLN A 123 11.57 -2.44 -4.49
N LEU A 124 10.39 -2.25 -3.92
CA LEU A 124 9.62 -1.02 -4.11
C LEU A 124 10.32 0.16 -3.42
N MET A 125 10.88 -0.05 -2.23
CA MET A 125 11.68 0.96 -1.53
C MET A 125 12.88 1.40 -2.37
N LYS A 126 13.58 0.45 -2.98
CA LYS A 126 14.73 0.71 -3.83
C LYS A 126 14.34 1.50 -5.09
N ALA A 127 13.24 1.13 -5.72
CA ALA A 127 12.72 1.84 -6.89
C ALA A 127 12.31 3.26 -6.53
N ALA A 128 11.62 3.44 -5.39
CA ALA A 128 11.23 4.77 -4.90
C ALA A 128 12.44 5.67 -4.70
N ALA A 129 13.52 5.15 -4.11
CA ALA A 129 14.75 5.92 -3.91
C ALA A 129 15.34 6.40 -5.26
N LYS A 130 15.37 5.54 -6.26
CA LYS A 130 15.88 5.88 -7.60
C LYS A 130 15.01 6.92 -8.30
N GLU A 131 13.71 6.91 -8.06
CA GLU A 131 12.76 7.87 -8.64
C GLU A 131 12.58 9.11 -7.78
N ARG A 132 13.30 9.23 -6.67
CA ARG A 132 13.20 10.33 -5.70
C ARG A 132 11.79 10.47 -5.12
N VAL A 133 11.10 9.36 -4.96
CA VAL A 133 9.83 9.30 -4.24
C VAL A 133 10.14 9.04 -2.77
N PRO A 134 9.68 9.90 -1.84
CA PRO A 134 9.96 9.67 -0.43
C PRO A 134 9.22 8.44 0.09
N ILE A 135 9.87 7.70 0.98
CA ILE A 135 9.24 6.62 1.73
C ILE A 135 9.10 7.04 3.19
N GLN A 136 8.32 6.27 3.96
CA GLN A 136 8.18 6.54 5.39
C GLN A 136 9.53 6.49 6.10
N GLN A 137 9.71 7.38 7.06
CA GLN A 137 10.95 7.44 7.86
C GLN A 137 10.77 6.73 9.19
N GLU A 138 11.80 6.01 9.61
CA GLU A 138 11.86 5.46 10.96
C GLU A 138 11.97 6.61 11.98
N ILE A 139 11.26 6.43 13.06
CA ILE A 139 11.24 7.41 14.14
C ILE A 139 12.35 7.10 15.13
#